data_66835d33c69897be0565db2887a51d86
#
_entry.id   66835d33c69897be0565db2887a51d86
#
_cell.length_a   1.000
_cell.length_b   1.000
_cell.length_c   1.000
_cell.angle_alpha   90.00
_cell.angle_beta   90.00
_cell.angle_gamma   90.00
#
_symmetry.space_group_name_H-M   'P 1'
#
loop_
_entity.id
_entity.type
_entity.pdbx_description
1 polymer ?
#
loop_
_entity_poly.entity_id
_entity_poly.type
_entity_poly.pdbx_seq_one_letter_code
_entity_poly.pdbx_strand_id
1 'polypeptide(L)'
;MPRRQVKRGGRKFQPEKPLIYVFCEGESEQAYAKFLKEHFADVAVLKIPSKTGLFSKAKNDFDKEPKYRNYAEVTDEIWFFFDVEADDCGKWDERWKIIETLRGLREKPNVHVRLLMTTACIEYWLMLHYKMMIPTSLTTVEDKERMRHQLIEIVPNYQKGDETAIRKIAAEYPKAVERGGRVLAALLDDGLPSLDDTDERNSWLCQCGKT
;
A
#
# COMPACT_ATOMS: atom_id res chain seq x y z
N MET A 1 9.16 -35.95 52.53
CA MET A 1 8.06 -35.45 51.69
C MET A 1 8.64 -34.81 50.44
N PRO A 2 8.40 -35.30 49.21
CA PRO A 2 8.96 -34.71 48.00
C PRO A 2 8.19 -33.44 47.60
N ARG A 3 8.92 -32.34 47.36
CA ARG A 3 8.36 -31.09 46.84
C ARG A 3 7.84 -31.27 45.41
N ARG A 4 6.53 -31.04 45.19
CA ARG A 4 5.90 -30.96 43.89
C ARG A 4 6.56 -29.83 43.06
N GLN A 5 7.26 -30.17 41.99
CA GLN A 5 7.69 -29.22 40.96
C GLN A 5 6.45 -28.76 40.22
N VAL A 6 6.10 -27.47 40.37
CA VAL A 6 5.10 -26.80 39.56
C VAL A 6 5.70 -26.63 38.16
N LYS A 7 5.23 -27.40 37.16
CA LYS A 7 5.53 -27.15 35.75
C LYS A 7 5.04 -25.75 35.43
N ARG A 8 5.97 -24.81 35.25
CA ARG A 8 5.70 -23.52 34.64
C ARG A 8 5.25 -23.81 33.21
N GLY A 9 3.96 -23.62 32.92
CA GLY A 9 3.42 -23.67 31.57
C GLY A 9 4.20 -22.69 30.72
N GLY A 10 4.91 -23.21 29.72
CA GLY A 10 5.60 -22.37 28.75
C GLY A 10 4.58 -21.46 28.09
N ARG A 11 4.78 -20.14 28.20
CA ARG A 11 4.04 -19.18 27.36
C ARG A 11 4.25 -19.63 25.91
N LYS A 12 3.16 -19.99 25.24
CA LYS A 12 3.19 -20.20 23.78
C LYS A 12 3.71 -18.89 23.19
N PHE A 13 4.85 -18.96 22.53
CA PHE A 13 5.41 -17.83 21.77
C PHE A 13 4.41 -17.57 20.65
N GLN A 14 3.59 -16.51 20.77
CA GLN A 14 2.85 -15.99 19.65
C GLN A 14 3.85 -15.07 18.92
N PRO A 15 4.12 -15.32 17.63
CA PRO A 15 4.93 -14.39 16.86
C PRO A 15 4.29 -13.00 16.94
N GLU A 16 5.10 -11.99 17.22
CA GLU A 16 4.63 -10.61 17.20
C GLU A 16 4.16 -10.29 15.79
N LYS A 17 2.97 -9.70 15.68
CA LYS A 17 2.42 -9.28 14.41
C LYS A 17 3.31 -8.20 13.80
N PRO A 18 3.60 -8.23 12.49
CA PRO A 18 4.39 -7.19 11.87
C PRO A 18 3.74 -5.81 12.05
N LEU A 19 4.56 -4.83 12.34
CA LEU A 19 4.17 -3.42 12.43
C LEU A 19 4.41 -2.73 11.10
N ILE A 20 3.34 -2.24 10.49
CA ILE A 20 3.34 -1.65 9.15
C ILE A 20 2.82 -0.22 9.22
N TYR A 21 3.58 0.75 8.73
CA TYR A 21 3.12 2.11 8.52
C TYR A 21 2.65 2.29 7.08
N VAL A 22 1.42 2.81 6.90
CA VAL A 22 0.82 3.00 5.58
C VAL A 22 0.62 4.50 5.32
N PHE A 23 1.40 5.05 4.41
CA PHE A 23 1.30 6.43 3.96
C PHE A 23 0.49 6.49 2.67
N CYS A 24 -0.55 7.32 2.64
CA CYS A 24 -1.51 7.42 1.56
C CYS A 24 -1.43 8.80 0.91
N GLU A 25 -1.55 8.85 -0.42
CA GLU A 25 -1.57 10.10 -1.16
C GLU A 25 -2.85 10.90 -0.87
N GLY A 26 -4.00 10.22 -0.95
CA GLY A 26 -5.32 10.82 -0.81
C GLY A 26 -6.20 10.13 0.22
N GLU A 27 -7.42 10.66 0.34
CA GLU A 27 -8.43 10.16 1.29
C GLU A 27 -9.00 8.80 0.88
N SER A 28 -9.04 8.52 -0.43
CA SER A 28 -9.55 7.24 -0.94
C SER A 28 -8.61 6.09 -0.60
N GLU A 29 -7.29 6.25 -0.80
CA GLU A 29 -6.27 5.29 -0.40
C GLU A 29 -6.28 5.11 1.11
N GLN A 30 -6.46 6.21 1.87
CA GLN A 30 -6.54 6.15 3.32
C GLN A 30 -7.78 5.37 3.80
N ALA A 31 -8.92 5.56 3.15
CA ALA A 31 -10.15 4.81 3.44
C ALA A 31 -9.97 3.31 3.16
N TYR A 32 -9.32 2.97 2.04
CA TYR A 32 -9.00 1.58 1.71
C TYR A 32 -8.00 0.97 2.72
N ALA A 33 -6.96 1.71 3.09
CA ALA A 33 -5.99 1.29 4.10
C ALA A 33 -6.66 1.05 5.48
N LYS A 34 -7.66 1.85 5.86
CA LYS A 34 -8.44 1.64 7.08
C LYS A 34 -9.23 0.33 7.03
N PHE A 35 -9.83 0.00 5.88
CA PHE A 35 -10.46 -1.30 5.70
C PHE A 35 -9.45 -2.44 5.90
N LEU A 36 -8.26 -2.38 5.27
CA LEU A 36 -7.22 -3.40 5.44
C LEU A 36 -6.81 -3.53 6.91
N LYS A 37 -6.63 -2.42 7.61
CA LYS A 37 -6.29 -2.39 9.03
C LYS A 37 -7.28 -3.16 9.90
N GLU A 38 -8.56 -3.02 9.62
CA GLU A 38 -9.61 -3.69 10.40
C GLU A 38 -9.75 -5.16 9.99
N HIS A 39 -9.76 -5.41 8.70
CA HIS A 39 -9.98 -6.74 8.14
C HIS A 39 -8.83 -7.71 8.46
N PHE A 40 -7.58 -7.22 8.47
CA PHE A 40 -6.38 -8.01 8.74
C PHE A 40 -5.75 -7.74 10.12
N ALA A 41 -6.56 -7.28 11.08
CA ALA A 41 -6.07 -6.95 12.42
C ALA A 41 -5.50 -8.16 13.20
N ASP A 42 -5.85 -9.38 12.80
CA ASP A 42 -5.30 -10.62 13.35
C ASP A 42 -3.94 -11.01 12.74
N VAL A 43 -3.59 -10.47 11.57
CA VAL A 43 -2.36 -10.78 10.80
C VAL A 43 -1.28 -9.73 11.04
N ALA A 44 -1.62 -8.44 11.01
CA ALA A 44 -0.67 -7.33 11.08
C ALA A 44 -1.21 -6.14 11.89
N VAL A 45 -0.31 -5.30 12.36
CA VAL A 45 -0.64 -4.02 13.02
C VAL A 45 -0.38 -2.89 12.03
N LEU A 46 -1.43 -2.36 11.39
CA LEU A 46 -1.32 -1.23 10.48
C LEU A 46 -1.48 0.09 11.23
N LYS A 47 -0.53 0.99 11.03
CA LYS A 47 -0.53 2.38 11.51
C LYS A 47 -0.72 3.32 10.32
N ILE A 48 -1.84 4.03 10.30
CA ILE A 48 -2.19 4.96 9.22
C ILE A 48 -2.13 6.38 9.81
N PRO A 49 -1.26 7.26 9.29
CA PRO A 49 -1.24 8.67 9.70
C PRO A 49 -2.59 9.34 9.47
N SER A 50 -2.97 10.26 10.36
CA SER A 50 -4.24 10.98 10.23
C SER A 50 -4.28 11.95 9.04
N LYS A 51 -3.11 12.48 8.68
CA LYS A 51 -2.95 13.36 7.51
C LYS A 51 -2.37 12.54 6.36
N THR A 52 -2.90 12.76 5.16
CA THR A 52 -2.36 12.21 3.92
C THR A 52 -0.99 12.79 3.59
N GLY A 53 -0.26 12.11 2.74
CA GLY A 53 1.07 12.48 2.28
C GLY A 53 1.99 11.26 2.15
N LEU A 54 2.99 11.37 1.30
CA LEU A 54 3.84 10.27 0.87
C LEU A 54 5.28 10.37 1.43
N PHE A 55 6.26 10.21 0.59
CA PHE A 55 7.68 10.04 0.91
C PHE A 55 8.24 11.11 1.84
N SER A 56 8.10 12.39 1.48
CA SER A 56 8.59 13.51 2.28
C SER A 56 7.88 13.59 3.64
N LYS A 57 6.57 13.27 3.68
CA LYS A 57 5.84 13.18 4.95
C LYS A 57 6.36 12.04 5.81
N ALA A 58 6.54 10.85 5.26
CA ALA A 58 7.07 9.70 6.00
C ALA A 58 8.43 10.02 6.61
N LYS A 59 9.36 10.55 5.80
CA LYS A 59 10.67 10.98 6.28
C LYS A 59 10.55 11.98 7.44
N ASN A 60 9.74 13.04 7.26
CA ASN A 60 9.56 14.06 8.30
C ASN A 60 8.94 13.48 9.58
N ASP A 61 7.95 12.59 9.46
CA ASP A 61 7.31 11.96 10.61
C ASP A 61 8.33 11.13 11.41
N PHE A 62 9.12 10.28 10.75
CA PHE A 62 10.14 9.46 11.40
C PHE A 62 11.32 10.30 11.95
N ASP A 63 11.68 11.39 11.30
CA ASP A 63 12.75 12.28 11.76
C ASP A 63 12.34 13.13 12.98
N LYS A 64 11.11 13.64 13.00
CA LYS A 64 10.68 14.71 13.91
C LYS A 64 9.65 14.29 14.95
N GLU A 65 8.75 13.36 14.62
CA GLU A 65 7.62 13.03 15.50
C GLU A 65 8.00 11.91 16.50
N PRO A 66 8.00 12.17 17.81
CA PRO A 66 8.39 11.17 18.80
C PRO A 66 7.61 9.85 18.70
N LYS A 67 6.33 9.92 18.36
CA LYS A 67 5.47 8.72 18.20
C LYS A 67 5.91 7.79 17.06
N TYR A 68 6.62 8.29 16.03
CA TYR A 68 7.19 7.46 14.97
C TYR A 68 8.60 7.03 15.32
N ARG A 69 9.44 7.93 15.83
CA ARG A 69 10.80 7.63 16.25
C ARG A 69 10.87 6.51 17.28
N ASN A 70 9.96 6.50 18.25
CA ASN A 70 9.91 5.48 19.29
C ASN A 70 9.55 4.08 18.74
N TYR A 71 8.99 3.99 17.55
CA TYR A 71 8.65 2.73 16.89
C TYR A 71 9.53 2.41 15.68
N ALA A 72 10.50 3.25 15.35
CA ALA A 72 11.34 3.07 14.17
C ALA A 72 12.04 1.70 14.16
N GLU A 73 12.67 1.30 15.27
CA GLU A 73 13.41 0.04 15.39
C GLU A 73 12.52 -1.21 15.35
N VAL A 74 11.23 -1.08 15.66
CA VAL A 74 10.27 -2.20 15.65
C VAL A 74 9.35 -2.17 14.43
N THR A 75 9.53 -1.20 13.54
CA THR A 75 8.79 -1.12 12.28
C THR A 75 9.31 -2.18 11.31
N ASP A 76 8.44 -3.03 10.81
CA ASP A 76 8.79 -4.08 9.85
C ASP A 76 8.66 -3.58 8.42
N GLU A 77 7.58 -2.88 8.12
CA GLU A 77 7.32 -2.41 6.76
C GLU A 77 6.79 -0.96 6.75
N ILE A 78 7.08 -0.25 5.66
CA ILE A 78 6.48 1.04 5.31
C ILE A 78 5.89 0.91 3.92
N TRP A 79 4.59 1.16 3.81
CA TRP A 79 3.87 1.10 2.55
C TRP A 79 3.51 2.51 2.09
N PHE A 80 3.72 2.77 0.80
CA PHE A 80 3.25 3.98 0.12
C PHE A 80 2.12 3.59 -0.83
N PHE A 81 0.93 4.10 -0.56
CA PHE A 81 -0.24 3.85 -1.38
C PHE A 81 -0.57 5.12 -2.16
N PHE A 82 -0.38 5.09 -3.47
CA PHE A 82 -0.43 6.28 -4.31
C PHE A 82 -0.70 5.96 -5.78
N ASP A 83 -1.10 7.00 -6.51
CA ASP A 83 -1.28 6.94 -7.94
C ASP A 83 0.02 7.33 -8.67
N VAL A 84 0.32 6.65 -9.78
CA VAL A 84 1.44 6.99 -10.66
C VAL A 84 0.93 7.85 -11.79
N GLU A 85 1.45 9.06 -11.90
CA GLU A 85 1.12 10.02 -12.92
C GLU A 85 2.33 10.32 -13.84
N ALA A 86 2.06 10.91 -15.01
CA ALA A 86 3.14 11.25 -15.97
C ALA A 86 4.23 12.13 -15.35
N ASP A 87 3.86 13.04 -14.44
CA ASP A 87 4.78 13.93 -13.74
C ASP A 87 5.66 13.25 -12.70
N ASP A 88 5.40 12.00 -12.38
CA ASP A 88 6.16 11.24 -11.38
C ASP A 88 7.51 10.74 -11.91
N CYS A 89 7.66 10.66 -13.23
CA CYS A 89 8.89 10.18 -13.86
C CYS A 89 10.13 10.97 -13.41
N GLY A 90 10.01 12.28 -13.20
CA GLY A 90 11.12 13.14 -12.75
C GLY A 90 11.38 13.10 -11.24
N LYS A 91 10.54 12.46 -10.45
CA LYS A 91 10.60 12.48 -8.97
C LYS A 91 11.25 11.22 -8.38
N TRP A 92 11.62 10.24 -9.22
CA TRP A 92 12.07 8.93 -8.73
C TRP A 92 13.35 9.00 -7.91
N ASP A 93 14.34 9.76 -8.37
CA ASP A 93 15.64 9.87 -7.66
C ASP A 93 15.48 10.47 -6.25
N GLU A 94 14.57 11.41 -6.06
CA GLU A 94 14.26 11.97 -4.75
C GLU A 94 13.52 10.94 -3.89
N ARG A 95 12.52 10.26 -4.44
CA ARG A 95 11.78 9.21 -3.76
C ARG A 95 12.71 8.08 -3.31
N TRP A 96 13.63 7.69 -4.19
CA TRP A 96 14.60 6.65 -3.92
C TRP A 96 15.47 6.96 -2.70
N LYS A 97 16.04 8.16 -2.62
CA LYS A 97 16.84 8.61 -1.45
C LYS A 97 16.05 8.55 -0.15
N ILE A 98 14.77 8.85 -0.22
CA ILE A 98 13.89 8.75 0.96
C ILE A 98 13.65 7.28 1.32
N ILE A 99 13.41 6.42 0.34
CA ILE A 99 13.24 4.97 0.56
C ILE A 99 14.48 4.37 1.24
N GLU A 100 15.69 4.68 0.76
CA GLU A 100 16.93 4.23 1.38
C GLU A 100 17.05 4.71 2.84
N THR A 101 16.70 5.97 3.10
CA THR A 101 16.68 6.51 4.47
C THR A 101 15.71 5.73 5.37
N LEU A 102 14.52 5.44 4.88
CA LEU A 102 13.50 4.70 5.64
C LEU A 102 13.87 3.24 5.87
N ARG A 103 14.53 2.60 4.91
CA ARG A 103 15.08 1.24 5.07
C ARG A 103 16.10 1.17 6.21
N GLY A 104 16.89 2.23 6.38
CA GLY A 104 17.89 2.35 7.43
C GLY A 104 17.34 2.66 8.82
N LEU A 105 16.02 2.81 9.03
CA LEU A 105 15.43 3.03 10.35
C LEU A 105 15.67 1.85 11.31
N ARG A 106 15.87 0.65 10.77
CA ARG A 106 16.26 -0.56 11.49
C ARG A 106 17.39 -1.24 10.72
N GLU A 107 18.47 -1.57 11.42
CA GLU A 107 19.67 -2.10 10.75
C GLU A 107 19.61 -3.60 10.39
N LYS A 108 18.89 -4.42 11.19
CA LYS A 108 18.87 -5.88 10.95
C LYS A 108 17.56 -6.53 11.46
N PRO A 109 16.70 -7.02 10.55
CA PRO A 109 16.67 -6.77 9.11
C PRO A 109 16.24 -5.33 8.82
N ASN A 110 16.62 -4.82 7.65
CA ASN A 110 16.19 -3.49 7.20
C ASN A 110 14.66 -3.41 7.12
N VAL A 111 14.11 -2.20 7.24
CA VAL A 111 12.68 -1.97 7.02
C VAL A 111 12.34 -2.23 5.55
N HIS A 112 11.31 -3.03 5.29
CA HIS A 112 10.81 -3.22 3.94
C HIS A 112 9.96 -2.01 3.51
N VAL A 113 10.31 -1.39 2.38
CA VAL A 113 9.51 -0.33 1.80
C VAL A 113 8.77 -0.89 0.58
N ARG A 114 7.44 -0.84 0.61
CA ARG A 114 6.57 -1.31 -0.48
C ARG A 114 5.84 -0.16 -1.14
N LEU A 115 5.80 -0.20 -2.46
CA LEU A 115 5.08 0.76 -3.28
C LEU A 115 3.79 0.11 -3.79
N LEU A 116 2.67 0.54 -3.25
CA LEU A 116 1.33 0.12 -3.68
C LEU A 116 0.83 1.16 -4.68
N MET A 117 1.15 0.93 -5.94
CA MET A 117 0.92 1.87 -7.02
C MET A 117 -0.33 1.51 -7.82
N THR A 118 -1.11 2.53 -8.18
CA THR A 118 -2.16 2.43 -9.18
C THR A 118 -1.86 3.37 -10.34
N THR A 119 -2.22 2.99 -11.56
CA THR A 119 -2.04 3.88 -12.72
C THR A 119 -3.11 4.95 -12.68
N ALA A 120 -2.68 6.20 -12.67
CA ALA A 120 -3.48 7.41 -12.74
C ALA A 120 -4.49 7.64 -11.60
N CYS A 121 -5.16 6.62 -11.08
CA CYS A 121 -6.14 6.80 -10.01
C CYS A 121 -6.51 5.49 -9.32
N ILE A 122 -6.83 5.58 -8.02
CA ILE A 122 -7.27 4.43 -7.22
C ILE A 122 -8.55 3.78 -7.77
N GLU A 123 -9.35 4.52 -8.53
CA GLU A 123 -10.58 3.99 -9.13
C GLU A 123 -10.28 2.79 -10.05
N TYR A 124 -9.09 2.72 -10.67
CA TYR A 124 -8.67 1.52 -11.40
C TYR A 124 -8.64 0.28 -10.50
N TRP A 125 -8.03 0.39 -9.32
CA TRP A 125 -8.03 -0.68 -8.32
C TRP A 125 -9.44 -1.01 -7.83
N LEU A 126 -10.27 -0.01 -7.57
CA LEU A 126 -11.64 -0.20 -7.13
C LEU A 126 -12.49 -0.90 -8.19
N MET A 127 -12.26 -0.65 -9.47
CA MET A 127 -12.93 -1.34 -10.58
C MET A 127 -12.62 -2.83 -10.62
N LEU A 128 -11.39 -3.25 -10.25
CA LEU A 128 -11.02 -4.67 -10.18
C LEU A 128 -11.88 -5.49 -9.21
N HIS A 129 -12.53 -4.85 -8.23
CA HIS A 129 -13.48 -5.52 -7.35
C HIS A 129 -14.73 -6.02 -8.09
N TYR A 130 -15.09 -5.39 -9.21
CA TYR A 130 -16.31 -5.67 -9.97
C TYR A 130 -16.07 -6.33 -11.31
N LYS A 131 -15.09 -5.86 -12.07
CA LYS A 131 -14.83 -6.37 -13.42
C LYS A 131 -13.32 -6.50 -13.70
N MET A 132 -12.98 -7.35 -14.66
CA MET A 132 -11.63 -7.43 -15.19
C MET A 132 -11.28 -6.13 -15.91
N MET A 133 -10.11 -5.59 -15.64
CA MET A 133 -9.54 -4.42 -16.30
C MET A 133 -8.36 -4.85 -17.16
N ILE A 134 -8.14 -4.14 -18.27
CA ILE A 134 -6.97 -4.32 -19.10
C ILE A 134 -5.90 -3.36 -18.61
N PRO A 135 -4.62 -3.77 -18.56
CA PRO A 135 -3.53 -2.85 -18.28
C PRO A 135 -3.54 -1.70 -19.29
N THR A 136 -3.65 -0.49 -18.80
CA THR A 136 -3.64 0.70 -19.66
C THR A 136 -2.78 1.77 -19.04
N SER A 137 -2.04 2.52 -19.85
CA SER A 137 -1.44 3.76 -19.37
C SER A 137 -2.52 4.84 -19.39
N LEU A 138 -3.07 5.11 -18.22
CA LEU A 138 -4.02 6.21 -18.02
C LEU A 138 -3.18 7.45 -17.68
N THR A 139 -3.00 8.36 -18.60
CA THR A 139 -2.06 9.48 -18.43
C THR A 139 -2.72 10.84 -18.44
N THR A 140 -3.99 10.92 -18.83
CA THR A 140 -4.70 12.19 -18.95
C THR A 140 -5.75 12.39 -17.85
N VAL A 141 -6.14 13.64 -17.63
CA VAL A 141 -7.23 14.00 -16.71
C VAL A 141 -8.56 13.37 -17.20
N GLU A 142 -8.78 13.33 -18.49
CA GLU A 142 -9.95 12.75 -19.13
C GLU A 142 -10.01 11.23 -18.86
N ASP A 143 -8.87 10.53 -18.86
CA ASP A 143 -8.82 9.10 -18.53
C ASP A 143 -9.24 8.84 -17.09
N LYS A 144 -8.78 9.66 -16.14
CA LYS A 144 -9.17 9.58 -14.72
C LYS A 144 -10.67 9.82 -14.54
N GLU A 145 -11.20 10.86 -15.16
CA GLU A 145 -12.63 11.16 -15.09
C GLU A 145 -13.47 10.05 -15.72
N ARG A 146 -13.04 9.49 -16.85
CA ARG A 146 -13.70 8.32 -17.47
C ARG A 146 -13.71 7.12 -16.53
N MET A 147 -12.59 6.84 -15.85
CA MET A 147 -12.50 5.74 -14.88
C MET A 147 -13.48 5.98 -13.70
N ARG A 148 -13.51 7.19 -13.18
CA ARG A 148 -14.43 7.56 -12.11
C ARG A 148 -15.89 7.42 -12.52
N HIS A 149 -16.26 7.87 -13.73
CA HIS A 149 -17.62 7.70 -14.26
C HIS A 149 -18.00 6.23 -14.37
N GLN A 150 -17.11 5.38 -14.91
CA GLN A 150 -17.37 3.94 -14.98
C GLN A 150 -17.58 3.30 -13.60
N LEU A 151 -16.86 3.77 -12.57
CA LEU A 151 -17.08 3.29 -11.21
C LEU A 151 -18.43 3.76 -10.66
N ILE A 152 -18.85 5.00 -10.95
CA ILE A 152 -20.16 5.54 -10.53
C ILE A 152 -21.31 4.77 -11.18
N GLU A 153 -21.16 4.28 -12.41
CA GLU A 153 -22.16 3.43 -13.06
C GLU A 153 -22.40 2.11 -12.29
N ILE A 154 -21.37 1.59 -11.64
CA ILE A 154 -21.44 0.35 -10.86
C ILE A 154 -21.81 0.64 -9.40
N VAL A 155 -21.27 1.71 -8.84
CA VAL A 155 -21.47 2.15 -7.45
C VAL A 155 -22.10 3.54 -7.47
N PRO A 156 -23.42 3.64 -7.61
CA PRO A 156 -24.12 4.92 -7.61
C PRO A 156 -23.79 5.73 -6.35
N ASN A 157 -23.57 7.03 -6.53
CA ASN A 157 -23.18 7.97 -5.48
C ASN A 157 -21.75 7.81 -4.93
N TYR A 158 -20.88 7.04 -5.58
CA TYR A 158 -19.47 7.02 -5.22
C TYR A 158 -18.87 8.43 -5.28
N GLN A 159 -18.15 8.81 -4.22
CA GLN A 159 -17.37 10.04 -4.13
C GLN A 159 -15.97 9.71 -3.64
N LYS A 160 -14.96 10.47 -4.11
CA LYS A 160 -13.59 10.35 -3.61
C LYS A 160 -13.58 10.57 -2.09
N GLY A 161 -12.85 9.71 -1.39
CA GLY A 161 -12.74 9.79 0.07
C GLY A 161 -13.95 9.26 0.85
N ASP A 162 -15.03 8.82 0.18
CA ASP A 162 -16.18 8.22 0.88
C ASP A 162 -15.79 6.86 1.48
N GLU A 163 -15.45 6.91 2.77
CA GLU A 163 -15.02 5.74 3.53
C GLU A 163 -16.09 4.63 3.52
N THR A 164 -17.37 4.98 3.53
CA THR A 164 -18.47 4.00 3.53
C THR A 164 -18.57 3.27 2.20
N ALA A 165 -18.53 4.00 1.09
CA ALA A 165 -18.55 3.41 -0.24
C ALA A 165 -17.30 2.56 -0.48
N ILE A 166 -16.11 3.09 -0.16
CA ILE A 166 -14.85 2.37 -0.34
C ILE A 166 -14.81 1.09 0.51
N ARG A 167 -15.30 1.11 1.73
CA ARG A 167 -15.40 -0.08 2.59
C ARG A 167 -16.29 -1.17 1.98
N LYS A 168 -17.42 -0.79 1.39
CA LYS A 168 -18.31 -1.73 0.68
C LYS A 168 -17.63 -2.35 -0.52
N ILE A 169 -16.92 -1.55 -1.31
CA ILE A 169 -16.14 -2.03 -2.46
C ILE A 169 -15.05 -2.98 -1.99
N ALA A 170 -14.29 -2.57 -0.99
CA ALA A 170 -13.15 -3.33 -0.46
C ALA A 170 -13.54 -4.70 0.13
N ALA A 171 -14.80 -4.89 0.54
CA ALA A 171 -15.28 -6.21 1.00
C ALA A 171 -15.15 -7.29 -0.09
N GLU A 172 -15.13 -6.91 -1.36
CA GLU A 172 -14.93 -7.81 -2.51
C GLU A 172 -13.44 -7.98 -2.88
N TYR A 173 -12.51 -7.64 -1.97
CA TYR A 173 -11.06 -7.68 -2.22
C TYR A 173 -10.53 -9.02 -2.78
N PRO A 174 -11.07 -10.22 -2.44
CA PRO A 174 -10.55 -11.45 -3.01
C PRO A 174 -10.67 -11.49 -4.54
N LYS A 175 -11.76 -10.92 -5.09
CA LYS A 175 -11.95 -10.79 -6.54
C LYS A 175 -10.95 -9.80 -7.15
N ALA A 176 -10.69 -8.69 -6.44
CA ALA A 176 -9.73 -7.69 -6.91
C ALA A 176 -8.31 -8.27 -6.93
N VAL A 177 -7.91 -9.03 -5.90
CA VAL A 177 -6.60 -9.71 -5.84
C VAL A 177 -6.44 -10.69 -6.99
N GLU A 178 -7.46 -11.54 -7.26
CA GLU A 178 -7.43 -12.48 -8.39
C GLU A 178 -7.27 -11.76 -9.73
N ARG A 179 -8.07 -10.72 -9.96
CA ARG A 179 -8.03 -9.95 -11.21
C ARG A 179 -6.74 -9.13 -11.35
N GLY A 180 -6.29 -8.51 -10.25
CA GLY A 180 -5.00 -7.80 -10.21
C GLY A 180 -3.83 -8.72 -10.54
N GLY A 181 -3.83 -9.95 -10.04
CA GLY A 181 -2.83 -10.96 -10.41
C GLY A 181 -2.80 -11.26 -11.91
N ARG A 182 -3.97 -11.31 -12.57
CA ARG A 182 -4.05 -11.48 -14.03
C ARG A 182 -3.53 -10.24 -14.78
N VAL A 183 -3.82 -9.04 -14.29
CA VAL A 183 -3.28 -7.78 -14.84
C VAL A 183 -1.75 -7.78 -14.74
N LEU A 184 -1.21 -8.13 -13.58
CA LEU A 184 0.23 -8.20 -13.37
C LEU A 184 0.89 -9.27 -14.27
N ALA A 185 0.26 -10.41 -14.47
CA ALA A 185 0.76 -11.44 -15.39
C ALA A 185 0.83 -10.92 -16.83
N ALA A 186 -0.21 -10.21 -17.30
CA ALA A 186 -0.20 -9.60 -18.62
C ALA A 186 0.91 -8.53 -18.77
N LEU A 187 1.15 -7.73 -17.72
CA LEU A 187 2.23 -6.75 -17.72
C LEU A 187 3.62 -7.42 -17.75
N LEU A 188 3.78 -8.59 -17.11
CA LEU A 188 5.02 -9.38 -17.21
C LEU A 188 5.28 -9.87 -18.63
N ASP A 189 4.24 -10.36 -19.30
CA ASP A 189 4.33 -10.78 -20.70
C ASP A 189 4.75 -9.61 -21.61
N ASP A 190 4.38 -8.39 -21.23
CA ASP A 190 4.79 -7.14 -21.91
C ASP A 190 6.21 -6.65 -21.51
N GLY A 191 6.91 -7.41 -20.67
CA GLY A 191 8.32 -7.14 -20.34
C GLY A 191 8.57 -6.34 -19.06
N LEU A 192 7.65 -6.36 -18.10
CA LEU A 192 7.96 -5.87 -16.76
C LEU A 192 9.14 -6.64 -16.13
N PRO A 193 10.06 -5.97 -15.41
CA PRO A 193 11.26 -6.62 -14.88
C PRO A 193 10.97 -7.74 -13.89
N SER A 194 10.01 -7.58 -12.99
CA SER A 194 9.69 -8.60 -11.95
C SER A 194 8.35 -8.32 -11.31
N LEU A 195 7.70 -9.36 -10.74
CA LEU A 195 6.55 -9.22 -9.85
C LEU A 195 6.96 -8.97 -8.40
N ASP A 196 8.22 -9.24 -8.06
CA ASP A 196 8.75 -8.96 -6.72
C ASP A 196 8.90 -7.44 -6.52
N ASP A 197 8.76 -6.98 -5.27
CA ASP A 197 8.99 -5.58 -4.91
C ASP A 197 10.49 -5.26 -4.92
N THR A 198 11.09 -5.32 -6.09
CA THR A 198 12.48 -4.93 -6.33
C THR A 198 12.57 -3.45 -6.64
N ASP A 199 13.75 -2.90 -6.37
CA ASP A 199 14.03 -1.50 -6.68
C ASP A 199 13.95 -1.22 -8.18
N GLU A 200 14.40 -2.17 -8.99
CA GLU A 200 14.35 -2.10 -10.45
C GLU A 200 12.91 -2.05 -10.97
N ARG A 201 12.05 -2.96 -10.48
CA ARG A 201 10.63 -2.96 -10.83
C ARG A 201 9.94 -1.67 -10.40
N ASN A 202 10.16 -1.24 -9.16
CA ASN A 202 9.54 -0.03 -8.62
C ASN A 202 10.00 1.22 -9.36
N SER A 203 11.30 1.30 -9.71
CA SER A 203 11.84 2.37 -10.54
C SER A 203 11.19 2.39 -11.92
N TRP A 204 11.08 1.23 -12.57
CA TRP A 204 10.46 1.11 -13.87
C TRP A 204 8.99 1.55 -13.85
N LEU A 205 8.21 1.08 -12.89
CA LEU A 205 6.81 1.44 -12.75
C LEU A 205 6.61 2.93 -12.50
N CYS A 206 7.41 3.53 -11.62
CA CYS A 206 7.36 4.97 -11.36
C CYS A 206 7.74 5.83 -12.57
N GLN A 207 8.65 5.33 -13.44
CA GLN A 207 9.07 6.06 -14.62
C GLN A 207 8.13 5.86 -15.81
N CYS A 208 7.54 4.68 -15.95
CA CYS A 208 6.72 4.33 -17.12
C CYS A 208 5.23 4.58 -16.91
N GLY A 209 4.78 4.77 -15.66
CA GLY A 209 3.37 4.95 -15.35
C GLY A 209 2.48 3.76 -15.73
N LYS A 210 3.05 2.54 -15.76
CA LYS A 210 2.30 1.30 -16.05
C LYS A 210 2.20 0.48 -14.77
N THR A 211 0.99 0.19 -14.35
CA THR A 211 0.70 -0.67 -13.19
C THR A 211 -0.48 -1.59 -13.49
#